data_eca97dbfc0d559c89dab17b4560cac6e
#
_entry.id   eca97dbfc0d559c89dab17b4560cac6e
#
_cell.length_a   1.000
_cell.length_b   1.000
_cell.length_c   1.000
_cell.angle_alpha   90.00
_cell.angle_beta   90.00
_cell.angle_gamma   90.00
#
_symmetry.space_group_name_H-M   'P 1'
#
loop_
_entity.id
_entity.type
_entity.pdbx_description
1 polymer ?
#
loop_
_entity_poly.entity_id
_entity_poly.type
_entity_poly.pdbx_seq_one_letter_code
_entity_poly.pdbx_strand_id
1 'polypeptide(L)'
;KPVSEQTILAIDLGVNTDAACSVMRSDGTVVGRKFIDFPTEKDRMYTQLHRARRGQRENGYKGGNRYMRKAVRINEDHAKKIGSAIVQYAISKHIDVIVMEHLDFSGRKSKEQRLHMWRKRDIQKIVEHQAHRAGIRISHVNPWGTSRLAFDGSGWVERDKHNASLCTFPTGKQYNCDLNASYNIGARYFIRELLKPVSATERSLLEAKVPSVKRRTMSTFSTLISLNAVLKPELAFSH
;
A
#
# COMPACT_ATOMS: atom_id res chain seq x y z
N LYS A 1 8.36 18.16 -10.38
CA LYS A 1 7.09 18.38 -11.10
C LYS A 1 6.01 18.93 -10.14
N PRO A 2 5.15 19.83 -10.61
CA PRO A 2 3.96 20.25 -9.86
C PRO A 2 3.05 19.03 -9.60
N VAL A 3 2.27 19.09 -8.51
CA VAL A 3 1.42 17.96 -8.08
C VAL A 3 0.42 17.55 -9.15
N SER A 4 -0.11 18.51 -9.91
CA SER A 4 -1.05 18.30 -11.01
C SER A 4 -0.51 17.43 -12.14
N GLU A 5 0.80 17.43 -12.36
CA GLU A 5 1.47 16.67 -13.43
C GLU A 5 2.12 15.36 -12.94
N GLN A 6 2.06 15.09 -11.64
CA GLN A 6 2.67 13.89 -11.08
C GLN A 6 1.85 12.64 -11.40
N THR A 7 2.58 11.58 -11.77
CA THR A 7 2.06 10.22 -11.80
C THR A 7 2.67 9.44 -10.65
N ILE A 8 1.85 8.84 -9.81
CA ILE A 8 2.32 8.08 -8.64
C ILE A 8 2.05 6.59 -8.78
N LEU A 9 2.85 5.80 -8.08
CA LEU A 9 2.59 4.38 -7.82
C LEU A 9 2.22 4.21 -6.35
N ALA A 10 0.95 3.96 -6.07
CA ALA A 10 0.47 3.63 -4.74
C ALA A 10 0.54 2.13 -4.51
N ILE A 11 1.09 1.70 -3.37
CA ILE A 11 1.39 0.31 -3.08
C ILE A 11 0.81 -0.09 -1.73
N ASP A 12 0.00 -1.14 -1.74
CA ASP A 12 -0.35 -1.90 -0.55
C ASP A 12 0.47 -3.19 -0.50
N LEU A 13 1.22 -3.39 0.60
CA LEU A 13 2.03 -4.59 0.82
C LEU A 13 1.25 -5.57 1.69
N GLY A 14 0.93 -6.74 1.14
CA GLY A 14 0.12 -7.78 1.78
C GLY A 14 0.86 -9.09 2.05
N VAL A 15 0.27 -9.94 2.88
CA VAL A 15 0.79 -11.29 3.18
C VAL A 15 0.36 -12.29 2.13
N ASN A 16 -0.88 -12.18 1.64
CA ASN A 16 -1.42 -13.10 0.63
C ASN A 16 -0.94 -12.71 -0.77
N THR A 17 -1.18 -11.48 -1.17
CA THR A 17 -0.58 -10.85 -2.35
C THR A 17 0.60 -10.02 -1.90
N ASP A 18 1.79 -10.20 -2.45
CA ASP A 18 3.00 -9.52 -1.98
C ASP A 18 2.89 -8.00 -2.12
N ALA A 19 2.36 -7.51 -3.24
CA ALA A 19 2.04 -6.10 -3.43
C ALA A 19 0.89 -5.89 -4.43
N ALA A 20 -0.05 -5.03 -4.07
CA ALA A 20 -1.04 -4.48 -4.99
C ALA A 20 -0.65 -3.05 -5.34
N CYS A 21 -0.44 -2.81 -6.62
CA CYS A 21 0.07 -1.55 -7.16
C CYS A 21 -0.99 -0.87 -8.02
N SER A 22 -1.22 0.42 -7.79
CA SER A 22 -2.05 1.26 -8.65
C SER A 22 -1.31 2.52 -9.10
N VAL A 23 -1.33 2.77 -10.40
CA VAL A 23 -0.76 3.98 -11.02
C VAL A 23 -1.87 5.03 -11.10
N MET A 24 -1.66 6.18 -10.47
CA MET A 24 -2.67 7.20 -10.33
C MET A 24 -2.14 8.59 -10.70
N ARG A 25 -3.02 9.44 -11.21
CA ARG A 25 -2.82 10.88 -11.42
C ARG A 25 -3.53 11.70 -10.36
N SER A 26 -3.17 12.98 -10.26
CA SER A 26 -3.71 13.91 -9.25
C SER A 26 -5.22 14.11 -9.33
N ASP A 27 -5.81 13.97 -10.50
CA ASP A 27 -7.26 14.06 -10.74
C ASP A 27 -8.03 12.81 -10.29
N GLY A 28 -7.34 11.78 -9.80
CA GLY A 28 -7.92 10.49 -9.42
C GLY A 28 -8.00 9.48 -10.55
N THR A 29 -7.49 9.78 -11.76
CA THR A 29 -7.45 8.79 -12.84
C THR A 29 -6.49 7.66 -12.50
N VAL A 30 -6.98 6.41 -12.50
CA VAL A 30 -6.18 5.21 -12.34
C VAL A 30 -5.80 4.67 -13.72
N VAL A 31 -4.53 4.88 -14.11
CA VAL A 31 -4.01 4.53 -15.46
C VAL A 31 -3.36 3.16 -15.53
N GLY A 32 -3.18 2.48 -14.39
CA GLY A 32 -2.62 1.13 -14.38
C GLY A 32 -2.79 0.44 -13.04
N ARG A 33 -2.82 -0.90 -13.09
CA ARG A 33 -2.89 -1.77 -11.92
C ARG A 33 -1.95 -2.95 -12.14
N LYS A 34 -1.32 -3.43 -11.07
CA LYS A 34 -0.48 -4.62 -11.12
C LYS A 34 -0.49 -5.31 -9.76
N PHE A 35 -0.71 -6.62 -9.77
CA PHE A 35 -0.40 -7.48 -8.64
C PHE A 35 1.00 -8.05 -8.84
N ILE A 36 1.80 -7.98 -7.79
CA ILE A 36 3.11 -8.62 -7.70
C ILE A 36 2.96 -9.72 -6.66
N ASP A 37 3.22 -10.94 -7.07
CA ASP A 37 3.14 -12.10 -6.21
C ASP A 37 4.13 -13.19 -6.67
N PHE A 38 4.80 -13.84 -5.70
CA PHE A 38 5.77 -14.89 -5.93
C PHE A 38 5.39 -16.14 -5.13
N PRO A 39 4.32 -16.85 -5.51
CA PRO A 39 3.79 -17.98 -4.76
C PRO A 39 4.80 -19.11 -4.59
N THR A 40 5.64 -19.38 -5.59
CA THR A 40 6.68 -20.43 -5.53
C THR A 40 7.67 -20.17 -4.40
N GLU A 41 8.09 -18.93 -4.17
CA GLU A 41 8.98 -18.55 -3.08
C GLU A 41 8.31 -18.75 -1.72
N LYS A 42 7.05 -18.39 -1.61
CA LYS A 42 6.23 -18.61 -0.40
C LYS A 42 6.14 -20.11 -0.08
N ASP A 43 5.79 -20.95 -1.05
CA ASP A 43 5.66 -22.39 -0.89
C ASP A 43 7.00 -23.04 -0.49
N ARG A 44 8.09 -22.63 -1.14
CA ARG A 44 9.44 -23.10 -0.80
C ARG A 44 9.83 -22.71 0.62
N MET A 45 9.52 -21.49 1.05
CA MET A 45 9.77 -21.02 2.42
C MET A 45 8.95 -21.83 3.42
N TYR A 46 7.64 -21.99 3.21
CA TYR A 46 6.77 -22.75 4.10
C TYR A 46 7.18 -24.22 4.19
N THR A 47 7.59 -24.85 3.09
CA THR A 47 8.14 -26.21 3.09
C THR A 47 9.34 -26.32 4.03
N GLN A 48 10.26 -25.34 4.02
CA GLN A 48 11.41 -25.37 4.94
C GLN A 48 10.96 -25.14 6.40
N LEU A 49 9.99 -24.27 6.66
CA LEU A 49 9.44 -24.06 8.00
C LEU A 49 8.76 -25.31 8.55
N HIS A 50 8.02 -26.05 7.73
CA HIS A 50 7.43 -27.34 8.13
C HIS A 50 8.49 -28.36 8.48
N ARG A 51 9.56 -28.48 7.66
CA ARG A 51 10.71 -29.36 7.96
C ARG A 51 11.44 -28.96 9.24
N ALA A 52 11.59 -27.64 9.48
CA ALA A 52 12.19 -27.16 10.71
C ALA A 52 11.36 -27.53 11.95
N ARG A 53 10.04 -27.35 11.90
CA ARG A 53 9.14 -27.74 12.99
C ARG A 53 9.16 -29.25 13.26
N ARG A 54 9.18 -30.05 12.19
CA ARG A 54 9.30 -31.51 12.33
C ARG A 54 10.61 -31.89 13.01
N GLY A 55 11.74 -31.38 12.55
CA GLY A 55 13.03 -31.63 13.14
C GLY A 55 13.13 -31.19 14.61
N GLN A 56 12.49 -30.07 14.98
CA GLN A 56 12.40 -29.61 16.37
C GLN A 56 11.60 -30.57 17.26
N ARG A 57 10.53 -31.15 16.75
CA ARG A 57 9.71 -32.13 17.48
C ARG A 57 10.46 -33.45 17.68
N GLU A 58 11.21 -33.90 16.67
CA GLU A 58 11.91 -35.18 16.67
C GLU A 58 13.25 -35.12 17.46
N ASN A 59 13.98 -33.99 17.39
CA ASN A 59 15.37 -33.86 17.86
C ASN A 59 15.58 -32.68 18.82
N GLY A 60 14.53 -32.17 19.45
CA GLY A 60 14.59 -31.04 20.37
C GLY A 60 14.83 -29.69 19.69
N TYR A 61 15.06 -28.63 20.50
CA TYR A 61 15.12 -27.24 20.03
C TYR A 61 16.13 -26.97 18.89
N LYS A 62 17.27 -27.63 18.90
CA LYS A 62 18.30 -27.46 17.86
C LYS A 62 18.01 -28.26 16.59
N GLY A 63 17.09 -29.22 16.65
CA GLY A 63 16.62 -29.95 15.49
C GLY A 63 15.95 -28.97 14.50
N GLY A 64 16.23 -29.09 13.23
CA GLY A 64 15.64 -28.23 12.22
C GLY A 64 16.32 -26.87 11.95
N ASN A 65 17.37 -26.49 12.69
CA ASN A 65 18.08 -25.21 12.52
C ASN A 65 18.54 -24.96 11.07
N ARG A 66 18.99 -25.99 10.37
CA ARG A 66 19.42 -25.87 8.96
C ARG A 66 18.25 -25.48 8.06
N TYR A 67 17.07 -26.03 8.31
CA TYR A 67 15.85 -25.71 7.55
C TYR A 67 15.36 -24.30 7.87
N MET A 68 15.43 -23.88 9.13
CA MET A 68 15.12 -22.51 9.53
C MET A 68 16.04 -21.50 8.83
N ARG A 69 17.36 -21.74 8.82
CA ARG A 69 18.32 -20.87 8.09
C ARG A 69 17.99 -20.79 6.59
N LYS A 70 17.61 -21.93 5.99
CA LYS A 70 17.22 -21.95 4.58
C LYS A 70 15.93 -21.17 4.34
N ALA A 71 14.91 -21.28 5.22
CA ALA A 71 13.68 -20.50 5.14
C ALA A 71 13.95 -18.98 5.22
N VAL A 72 14.82 -18.56 6.14
CA VAL A 72 15.23 -17.15 6.27
C VAL A 72 15.88 -16.64 4.99
N ARG A 73 16.82 -17.38 4.38
CA ARG A 73 17.44 -16.96 3.10
C ARG A 73 16.44 -16.85 1.96
N ILE A 74 15.52 -17.82 1.83
CA ILE A 74 14.45 -17.76 0.82
C ILE A 74 13.61 -16.51 1.03
N ASN A 75 13.28 -16.17 2.27
CA ASN A 75 12.48 -15.00 2.60
C ASN A 75 13.21 -13.68 2.31
N GLU A 76 14.53 -13.63 2.50
CA GLU A 76 15.36 -12.48 2.12
C GLU A 76 15.40 -12.27 0.62
N ASP A 77 15.57 -13.35 -0.15
CA ASP A 77 15.55 -13.29 -1.60
C ASP A 77 14.16 -12.93 -2.15
N HIS A 78 13.09 -13.43 -1.51
CA HIS A 78 11.71 -13.07 -1.82
C HIS A 78 11.48 -11.57 -1.63
N ALA A 79 11.90 -10.99 -0.50
CA ALA A 79 11.79 -9.55 -0.26
C ALA A 79 12.53 -8.71 -1.32
N LYS A 80 13.74 -9.16 -1.77
CA LYS A 80 14.49 -8.51 -2.85
C LYS A 80 13.75 -8.58 -4.18
N LYS A 81 13.16 -9.73 -4.53
CA LYS A 81 12.38 -9.90 -5.75
C LYS A 81 11.17 -8.97 -5.79
N ILE A 82 10.42 -8.89 -4.68
CA ILE A 82 9.26 -8.00 -4.56
C ILE A 82 9.69 -6.54 -4.75
N GLY A 83 10.70 -6.08 -3.99
CA GLY A 83 11.17 -4.70 -4.07
C GLY A 83 11.65 -4.33 -5.47
N SER A 84 12.42 -5.22 -6.12
CA SER A 84 12.90 -5.00 -7.49
C SER A 84 11.75 -4.97 -8.50
N ALA A 85 10.77 -5.87 -8.39
CA ALA A 85 9.62 -5.90 -9.29
C ALA A 85 8.75 -4.63 -9.17
N ILE A 86 8.60 -4.09 -7.95
CA ILE A 86 7.92 -2.81 -7.70
C ILE A 86 8.64 -1.66 -8.43
N VAL A 87 9.96 -1.53 -8.23
CA VAL A 87 10.71 -0.41 -8.82
C VAL A 87 10.81 -0.54 -10.33
N GLN A 88 10.99 -1.75 -10.88
CA GLN A 88 10.94 -1.97 -12.32
C GLN A 88 9.59 -1.56 -12.92
N TYR A 89 8.48 -1.87 -12.24
CA TYR A 89 7.17 -1.44 -12.68
C TYR A 89 7.03 0.08 -12.61
N ALA A 90 7.54 0.74 -11.57
CA ALA A 90 7.55 2.19 -11.46
C ALA A 90 8.33 2.84 -12.60
N ILE A 91 9.53 2.33 -12.92
CA ILE A 91 10.35 2.81 -14.04
C ILE A 91 9.59 2.64 -15.37
N SER A 92 9.00 1.47 -15.63
CA SER A 92 8.26 1.19 -16.87
C SER A 92 7.03 2.07 -17.07
N LYS A 93 6.50 2.67 -15.99
CA LYS A 93 5.35 3.58 -16.01
C LYS A 93 5.74 5.05 -15.84
N HIS A 94 7.04 5.38 -15.86
CA HIS A 94 7.55 6.74 -15.70
C HIS A 94 7.00 7.43 -14.43
N ILE A 95 7.03 6.72 -13.31
CA ILE A 95 6.48 7.17 -12.03
C ILE A 95 7.36 8.25 -11.41
N ASP A 96 6.76 9.34 -10.95
CA ASP A 96 7.45 10.42 -10.25
C ASP A 96 7.61 10.13 -8.75
N VAL A 97 6.61 9.46 -8.15
CA VAL A 97 6.59 9.18 -6.71
C VAL A 97 6.01 7.79 -6.43
N ILE A 98 6.71 6.99 -5.65
CA ILE A 98 6.18 5.77 -5.05
C ILE A 98 5.59 6.13 -3.68
N VAL A 99 4.35 5.73 -3.44
CA VAL A 99 3.61 5.99 -2.20
C VAL A 99 3.33 4.68 -1.47
N MET A 100 3.76 4.60 -0.22
CA MET A 100 3.57 3.45 0.66
C MET A 100 2.97 3.88 2.00
N GLU A 101 2.48 2.93 2.78
CA GLU A 101 2.08 3.18 4.15
C GLU A 101 3.30 3.41 5.06
N HIS A 102 3.17 4.34 6.00
CA HIS A 102 4.14 4.45 7.10
C HIS A 102 3.97 3.25 8.03
N LEU A 103 5.03 2.48 8.20
CA LEU A 103 5.02 1.31 9.07
C LEU A 103 5.57 1.70 10.46
N ASP A 104 4.66 1.86 11.41
CA ASP A 104 5.03 1.94 12.81
C ASP A 104 5.11 0.52 13.40
N PHE A 105 6.32 0.12 13.78
CA PHE A 105 6.60 -1.19 14.37
C PHE A 105 6.82 -1.13 15.89
N SER A 106 6.49 -0.01 16.53
CA SER A 106 6.60 0.12 17.97
C SER A 106 5.63 -0.83 18.68
N GLY A 107 6.13 -1.98 19.10
CA GLY A 107 5.58 -2.72 20.22
C GLY A 107 4.68 -3.93 19.96
N ARG A 108 4.27 -4.29 18.75
CA ARG A 108 3.44 -5.49 18.54
C ARG A 108 4.22 -6.64 17.90
N LYS A 109 4.67 -7.58 18.74
CA LYS A 109 5.10 -8.90 18.27
C LYS A 109 3.87 -9.71 17.89
N SER A 110 3.66 -9.98 16.59
CA SER A 110 2.62 -10.91 16.17
C SER A 110 2.96 -12.33 16.63
N LYS A 111 1.98 -13.02 17.22
CA LYS A 111 2.10 -14.46 17.58
C LYS A 111 1.93 -15.37 16.37
N GLU A 112 1.38 -14.85 15.27
CA GLU A 112 1.16 -15.63 14.06
C GLU A 112 2.45 -15.78 13.27
N GLN A 113 2.84 -17.01 12.98
CA GLN A 113 4.10 -17.31 12.27
C GLN A 113 4.17 -16.70 10.87
N ARG A 114 3.04 -16.57 10.15
CA ARG A 114 2.99 -15.91 8.84
C ARG A 114 3.41 -14.45 8.93
N LEU A 115 2.92 -13.72 9.93
CA LEU A 115 3.25 -12.31 10.16
C LEU A 115 4.66 -12.14 10.71
N HIS A 116 5.16 -13.10 11.52
CA HIS A 116 6.52 -13.06 12.06
C HIS A 116 7.59 -13.17 10.95
N MET A 117 7.33 -13.96 9.91
CA MET A 117 8.24 -14.13 8.77
C MET A 117 8.05 -13.06 7.70
N TRP A 118 7.02 -12.21 7.80
CA TRP A 118 6.76 -11.21 6.77
C TRP A 118 7.68 -10.00 6.87
N ARG A 119 8.46 -9.77 5.82
CA ARG A 119 9.51 -8.76 5.78
C ARG A 119 9.05 -7.43 5.15
N LYS A 120 7.87 -6.94 5.52
CA LYS A 120 7.32 -5.67 4.98
C LYS A 120 8.33 -4.52 5.06
N ARG A 121 9.04 -4.40 6.20
CA ARG A 121 10.05 -3.37 6.40
C ARG A 121 11.27 -3.53 5.49
N ASP A 122 11.71 -4.76 5.25
CA ASP A 122 12.84 -5.03 4.36
C ASP A 122 12.47 -4.72 2.93
N ILE A 123 11.25 -5.08 2.50
CA ILE A 123 10.71 -4.71 1.18
C ILE A 123 10.70 -3.20 1.01
N GLN A 124 10.19 -2.44 1.99
CA GLN A 124 10.18 -0.97 1.93
C GLN A 124 11.59 -0.39 1.78
N LYS A 125 12.54 -0.83 2.61
CA LYS A 125 13.95 -0.38 2.50
C LYS A 125 14.57 -0.67 1.14
N ILE A 126 14.28 -1.84 0.55
CA ILE A 126 14.76 -2.20 -0.78
C ILE A 126 14.14 -1.28 -1.84
N VAL A 127 12.83 -1.04 -1.76
CA VAL A 127 12.12 -0.12 -2.66
C VAL A 127 12.69 1.29 -2.53
N GLU A 128 12.85 1.82 -1.31
CA GLU A 128 13.43 3.14 -1.04
C GLU A 128 14.82 3.29 -1.67
N HIS A 129 15.71 2.33 -1.41
CA HIS A 129 17.06 2.36 -1.92
C HIS A 129 17.11 2.30 -3.47
N GLN A 130 16.34 1.40 -4.08
CA GLN A 130 16.33 1.25 -5.54
C GLN A 130 15.61 2.40 -6.24
N ALA A 131 14.51 2.91 -5.68
CA ALA A 131 13.79 4.06 -6.21
C ALA A 131 14.65 5.32 -6.18
N HIS A 132 15.38 5.56 -5.08
CA HIS A 132 16.31 6.67 -4.97
C HIS A 132 17.38 6.63 -6.08
N ARG A 133 17.96 5.46 -6.36
CA ARG A 133 18.92 5.27 -7.46
C ARG A 133 18.31 5.51 -8.84
N ALA A 134 17.01 5.29 -8.99
CA ALA A 134 16.26 5.54 -10.22
C ALA A 134 15.73 6.98 -10.33
N GLY A 135 16.02 7.86 -9.35
CA GLY A 135 15.51 9.23 -9.30
C GLY A 135 14.01 9.33 -8.97
N ILE A 136 13.41 8.27 -8.44
CA ILE A 136 11.98 8.22 -8.07
C ILE A 136 11.86 8.61 -6.60
N ARG A 137 11.00 9.58 -6.30
CA ARG A 137 10.74 10.03 -4.93
C ARG A 137 9.87 9.01 -4.17
N ILE A 138 10.16 8.83 -2.88
CA ILE A 138 9.34 8.03 -1.97
C ILE A 138 8.49 8.94 -1.08
N SER A 139 7.27 8.52 -0.81
CA SER A 139 6.38 9.18 0.14
C SER A 139 5.61 8.15 0.97
N HIS A 140 5.39 8.48 2.23
CA HIS A 140 4.62 7.64 3.16
C HIS A 140 3.33 8.34 3.58
N VAL A 141 2.26 7.54 3.74
CA VAL A 141 0.96 7.97 4.24
C VAL A 141 0.59 7.24 5.52
N ASN A 142 -0.30 7.81 6.31
CA ASN A 142 -0.80 7.16 7.53
C ASN A 142 -1.57 5.87 7.16
N PRO A 143 -1.25 4.71 7.77
CA PRO A 143 -1.84 3.42 7.42
C PRO A 143 -3.26 3.21 7.98
N TRP A 144 -3.71 4.07 8.92
CA TRP A 144 -4.96 3.86 9.62
C TRP A 144 -6.16 3.83 8.67
N GLY A 145 -6.88 2.72 8.64
CA GLY A 145 -8.11 2.57 7.86
C GLY A 145 -7.97 2.47 6.33
N THR A 146 -6.76 2.49 5.75
CA THR A 146 -6.54 2.39 4.29
C THR A 146 -7.19 1.15 3.69
N SER A 147 -7.06 0.00 4.34
CA SER A 147 -7.63 -1.27 3.90
C SER A 147 -9.03 -1.56 4.45
N ARG A 148 -9.53 -0.71 5.35
CA ARG A 148 -10.84 -0.89 6.01
C ARG A 148 -11.91 0.07 5.52
N LEU A 149 -11.54 1.17 4.90
CA LEU A 149 -12.47 2.13 4.30
C LEU A 149 -12.67 1.80 2.83
N ALA A 150 -13.92 1.79 2.40
CA ALA A 150 -14.28 1.67 1.00
C ALA A 150 -13.75 2.87 0.22
N PHE A 151 -13.12 2.64 -0.94
CA PHE A 151 -12.56 3.72 -1.74
C PHE A 151 -13.62 4.68 -2.28
N ASP A 152 -14.86 4.23 -2.41
CA ASP A 152 -16.00 5.03 -2.86
C ASP A 152 -16.57 5.97 -1.78
N GLY A 153 -16.05 5.88 -0.54
CA GLY A 153 -16.48 6.71 0.57
C GLY A 153 -17.73 6.22 1.30
N SER A 154 -18.28 5.05 0.93
CA SER A 154 -19.51 4.51 1.51
C SER A 154 -19.38 4.06 2.98
N GLY A 155 -18.16 3.86 3.49
CA GLY A 155 -17.93 3.48 4.88
C GLY A 155 -16.92 2.35 5.08
N TRP A 156 -17.13 1.55 6.12
CA TRP A 156 -16.25 0.42 6.44
C TRP A 156 -16.56 -0.78 5.57
N VAL A 157 -15.53 -1.40 5.00
CA VAL A 157 -15.67 -2.64 4.23
C VAL A 157 -15.78 -3.85 5.14
N GLU A 158 -16.59 -4.83 4.74
CA GLU A 158 -16.63 -6.13 5.34
C GLU A 158 -15.75 -7.09 4.53
N ARG A 159 -14.79 -7.75 5.19
CA ARG A 159 -13.90 -8.73 4.52
C ARG A 159 -14.60 -10.08 4.44
N ASP A 160 -14.49 -10.72 3.28
CA ASP A 160 -14.96 -12.08 3.11
C ASP A 160 -14.17 -13.06 3.99
N LYS A 161 -14.90 -13.98 4.66
CA LYS A 161 -14.31 -14.95 5.60
C LYS A 161 -13.57 -16.09 4.89
N HIS A 162 -13.96 -16.40 3.66
CA HIS A 162 -13.41 -17.50 2.87
C HIS A 162 -12.40 -17.01 1.84
N ASN A 163 -12.56 -15.79 1.34
CA ASN A 163 -11.65 -15.17 0.38
C ASN A 163 -11.09 -13.85 0.93
N ALA A 164 -9.92 -13.91 1.56
CA ALA A 164 -9.26 -12.75 2.15
C ALA A 164 -8.94 -11.61 1.17
N SER A 165 -8.97 -11.88 -0.14
CA SER A 165 -8.75 -10.87 -1.18
C SER A 165 -10.02 -10.09 -1.55
N LEU A 166 -11.20 -10.51 -1.09
CA LEU A 166 -12.47 -9.85 -1.36
C LEU A 166 -12.98 -9.07 -0.14
N CYS A 167 -13.59 -7.94 -0.42
CA CYS A 167 -14.37 -7.18 0.55
C CYS A 167 -15.69 -6.70 -0.07
N THR A 168 -16.70 -6.57 0.77
CA THR A 168 -18.00 -6.02 0.42
C THR A 168 -18.12 -4.62 1.01
N PHE A 169 -18.48 -3.66 0.18
CA PHE A 169 -18.73 -2.27 0.58
C PHE A 169 -20.14 -2.13 1.16
N PRO A 170 -20.44 -1.10 1.97
CA PRO A 170 -21.80 -0.83 2.45
C PRO A 170 -22.85 -0.71 1.34
N THR A 171 -22.44 -0.36 0.13
CA THR A 171 -23.29 -0.31 -1.09
C THR A 171 -23.61 -1.70 -1.65
N GLY A 172 -23.10 -2.78 -1.08
CA GLY A 172 -23.22 -4.15 -1.61
C GLY A 172 -22.20 -4.50 -2.70
N LYS A 173 -21.38 -3.55 -3.13
CA LYS A 173 -20.33 -3.77 -4.13
C LYS A 173 -19.23 -4.66 -3.58
N GLN A 174 -18.88 -5.72 -4.30
CA GLN A 174 -17.70 -6.55 -4.01
C GLN A 174 -16.48 -6.04 -4.76
N TYR A 175 -15.33 -6.00 -4.08
CA TYR A 175 -14.09 -5.51 -4.66
C TYR A 175 -12.86 -6.20 -4.05
N ASN A 176 -11.71 -6.11 -4.73
CA ASN A 176 -10.44 -6.60 -4.19
C ASN A 176 -9.94 -5.69 -3.06
N CYS A 177 -9.66 -6.25 -1.88
CA CYS A 177 -9.25 -5.52 -0.68
C CYS A 177 -7.95 -4.74 -0.87
N ASP A 178 -6.97 -5.36 -1.55
CA ASP A 178 -5.62 -4.82 -1.69
C ASP A 178 -5.62 -3.65 -2.71
N LEU A 179 -6.42 -3.76 -3.79
CA LEU A 179 -6.65 -2.63 -4.70
C LEU A 179 -7.40 -1.49 -4.03
N ASN A 180 -8.43 -1.81 -3.22
CA ASN A 180 -9.13 -0.81 -2.42
C ASN A 180 -8.15 -0.03 -1.54
N ALA A 181 -7.25 -0.73 -0.85
CA ALA A 181 -6.22 -0.12 -0.02
C ALA A 181 -5.27 0.76 -0.85
N SER A 182 -4.78 0.27 -1.99
CA SER A 182 -3.85 1.01 -2.84
C SER A 182 -4.46 2.32 -3.36
N TYR A 183 -5.76 2.36 -3.69
CA TYR A 183 -6.45 3.59 -4.10
C TYR A 183 -6.52 4.61 -2.96
N ASN A 184 -6.86 4.16 -1.75
CA ASN A 184 -6.88 5.04 -0.58
C ASN A 184 -5.49 5.58 -0.23
N ILE A 185 -4.43 4.76 -0.38
CA ILE A 185 -3.04 5.17 -0.18
C ILE A 185 -2.67 6.29 -1.15
N GLY A 186 -2.96 6.11 -2.45
CA GLY A 186 -2.67 7.12 -3.48
C GLY A 186 -3.48 8.41 -3.28
N ALA A 187 -4.76 8.28 -2.95
CA ALA A 187 -5.62 9.43 -2.68
C ALA A 187 -5.12 10.27 -1.51
N ARG A 188 -4.69 9.65 -0.40
CA ARG A 188 -4.14 10.37 0.76
C ARG A 188 -2.88 11.16 0.44
N TYR A 189 -2.04 10.64 -0.45
CA TYR A 189 -0.89 11.38 -0.94
C TYR A 189 -1.33 12.64 -1.66
N PHE A 190 -2.19 12.53 -2.69
CA PHE A 190 -2.63 13.67 -3.48
C PHE A 190 -3.41 14.69 -2.65
N ILE A 191 -4.34 14.26 -1.80
CA ILE A 191 -5.08 15.16 -0.89
C ILE A 191 -4.11 15.96 -0.04
N ARG A 192 -3.09 15.32 0.55
CA ARG A 192 -2.07 16.00 1.35
C ARG A 192 -1.29 17.02 0.53
N GLU A 193 -0.83 16.63 -0.66
CA GLU A 193 0.00 17.51 -1.50
C GLU A 193 -0.81 18.68 -2.09
N LEU A 194 -2.05 18.45 -2.51
CA LEU A 194 -2.96 19.50 -3.01
C LEU A 194 -3.32 20.54 -1.93
N LEU A 195 -3.39 20.12 -0.66
CA LEU A 195 -3.73 21.01 0.44
C LEU A 195 -2.52 21.74 1.06
N LYS A 196 -1.28 21.38 0.70
CA LYS A 196 -0.08 22.04 1.24
C LYS A 196 0.02 23.52 0.88
N PRO A 197 -0.23 23.95 -0.38
CA PRO A 197 -0.13 25.35 -0.77
C PRO A 197 -1.34 26.19 -0.33
N VAL A 198 -2.42 25.56 0.13
CA VAL A 198 -3.71 26.21 0.44
C VAL A 198 -3.61 26.96 1.77
N SER A 199 -4.04 28.24 1.78
CA SER A 199 -4.10 29.06 2.98
C SER A 199 -5.08 28.51 4.03
N ALA A 200 -4.95 28.94 5.28
CA ALA A 200 -5.84 28.48 6.37
C ALA A 200 -7.30 28.80 6.11
N THR A 201 -7.58 29.98 5.54
CA THR A 201 -8.94 30.45 5.22
C THR A 201 -9.56 29.61 4.09
N GLU A 202 -8.84 29.44 2.97
CA GLU A 202 -9.28 28.62 1.85
C GLU A 202 -9.47 27.16 2.27
N ARG A 203 -8.57 26.65 3.12
CA ARG A 203 -8.68 25.31 3.66
C ARG A 203 -9.95 25.11 4.46
N SER A 204 -10.35 26.06 5.30
CA SER A 204 -11.62 26.01 6.04
C SER A 204 -12.82 25.94 5.08
N LEU A 205 -12.79 26.68 3.97
CA LEU A 205 -13.83 26.64 2.95
C LEU A 205 -13.87 25.27 2.24
N LEU A 206 -12.70 24.70 1.91
CA LEU A 206 -12.62 23.37 1.30
C LEU A 206 -13.10 22.27 2.28
N GLU A 207 -12.78 22.39 3.56
CA GLU A 207 -13.25 21.46 4.60
C GLU A 207 -14.78 21.55 4.83
N ALA A 208 -15.37 22.71 4.63
CA ALA A 208 -16.83 22.87 4.66
C ALA A 208 -17.51 22.20 3.44
N LYS A 209 -16.92 22.33 2.24
CA LYS A 209 -17.43 21.71 1.00
C LYS A 209 -17.17 20.20 0.93
N VAL A 210 -16.03 19.74 1.48
CA VAL A 210 -15.61 18.33 1.49
C VAL A 210 -15.18 17.93 2.92
N PRO A 211 -16.13 17.62 3.83
CA PRO A 211 -15.83 17.39 5.25
C PRO A 211 -14.84 16.25 5.53
N SER A 212 -14.77 15.25 4.65
CA SER A 212 -13.84 14.12 4.76
C SER A 212 -12.36 14.52 4.65
N VAL A 213 -12.05 15.71 4.11
CA VAL A 213 -10.69 16.26 4.04
C VAL A 213 -10.16 16.63 5.42
N LYS A 214 -11.01 17.06 6.36
CA LYS A 214 -10.64 17.46 7.73
C LYS A 214 -9.95 16.33 8.51
N ARG A 215 -10.40 15.09 8.30
CA ARG A 215 -9.85 13.90 8.95
C ARG A 215 -8.99 13.11 7.97
N ARG A 216 -7.69 13.42 7.90
CA ARG A 216 -6.74 12.75 6.98
C ARG A 216 -6.77 11.23 7.04
N THR A 217 -7.06 10.64 8.19
CA THR A 217 -7.19 9.20 8.39
C THR A 217 -8.48 8.61 7.79
N MET A 218 -9.51 9.44 7.59
CA MET A 218 -10.80 9.03 7.00
C MET A 218 -10.87 9.34 5.51
N SER A 219 -9.88 10.02 4.95
CA SER A 219 -9.86 10.36 3.53
C SER A 219 -9.69 9.11 2.66
N THR A 220 -10.57 8.99 1.65
CA THR A 220 -10.63 7.90 0.69
C THR A 220 -10.39 8.41 -0.72
N PHE A 221 -10.40 7.52 -1.69
CA PHE A 221 -10.30 7.89 -3.11
C PHE A 221 -11.47 8.80 -3.55
N SER A 222 -12.69 8.54 -3.08
CA SER A 222 -13.86 9.41 -3.32
C SER A 222 -13.63 10.83 -2.78
N THR A 223 -12.94 10.98 -1.64
CA THR A 223 -12.54 12.30 -1.12
C THR A 223 -11.65 13.07 -2.09
N LEU A 224 -10.69 12.39 -2.75
CA LEU A 224 -9.84 13.01 -3.76
C LEU A 224 -10.66 13.50 -4.97
N ILE A 225 -11.60 12.69 -5.44
CA ILE A 225 -12.49 13.08 -6.57
C ILE A 225 -13.31 14.31 -6.20
N SER A 226 -13.93 14.32 -5.01
CA SER A 226 -14.73 15.46 -4.52
C SER A 226 -13.88 16.72 -4.36
N LEU A 227 -12.64 16.59 -3.85
CA LEU A 227 -11.72 17.73 -3.71
C LEU A 227 -11.35 18.31 -5.08
N ASN A 228 -11.03 17.48 -6.07
CA ASN A 228 -10.73 17.94 -7.43
C ASN A 228 -11.93 18.63 -8.08
N ALA A 229 -13.16 18.17 -7.83
CA ALA A 229 -14.38 18.81 -8.35
C ALA A 229 -14.56 20.24 -7.79
N VAL A 230 -14.11 20.49 -6.55
CA VAL A 230 -14.17 21.82 -5.94
C VAL A 230 -13.02 22.72 -6.39
N LEU A 231 -11.81 22.17 -6.61
CA LEU A 231 -10.64 22.95 -7.02
C LEU A 231 -10.65 23.37 -8.50
N LYS A 232 -11.25 22.58 -9.39
CA LYS A 232 -11.31 22.86 -10.84
C LYS A 232 -12.07 24.14 -11.23
N PRO A 233 -13.18 24.54 -10.59
CA PRO A 233 -13.86 25.79 -10.94
C PRO A 233 -13.03 27.05 -10.68
N GLU A 234 -12.14 27.04 -9.68
CA GLU A 234 -11.30 28.20 -9.33
C GLU A 234 -10.19 28.45 -10.34
N LEU A 235 -9.72 27.41 -11.05
CA LEU A 235 -8.73 27.53 -12.12
C LEU A 235 -9.35 28.07 -13.44
N ALA A 236 -10.66 28.00 -13.61
CA ALA A 236 -11.36 28.49 -14.80
C ALA A 236 -11.64 30.01 -14.75
N PHE A 237 -11.48 30.66 -13.60
CA PHE A 237 -11.76 32.10 -13.40
C PHE A 237 -10.47 32.94 -13.20
N SER A 238 -9.26 32.36 -13.33
CA SER A 238 -7.99 33.05 -13.17
C SER A 238 -7.24 33.27 -14.50
N HIS A 239 -8.01 33.61 -15.57
CA HIS A 239 -7.49 34.10 -16.85
C HIS A 239 -8.05 35.46 -17.21
#